data_f0f16c0c7de94d40584cb2d67cf63517
#
_entry.id   f0f16c0c7de94d40584cb2d67cf63517
#
_cell.length_a   1.000
_cell.length_b   1.000
_cell.length_c   1.000
_cell.angle_alpha   90.00
_cell.angle_beta   90.00
_cell.angle_gamma   90.00
#
_symmetry.space_group_name_H-M   'P 1'
#
loop_
_entity.id
_entity.type
_entity.pdbx_description
1 polymer ?
#
loop_
_entity_poly.entity_id
_entity_poly.type
_entity_poly.pdbx_seq_one_letter_code
_entity_poly.pdbx_strand_id
1 'polypeptide(L)'
;MKKPVISIVIPFYNEEKFLKRAINSVVNQTYSSIQIILVDDGSTDKSTLYAKEFCENHPNSKLIIIPNSGPGNARNIGIQNVSGTYIAFLDADDYFHNNAIEIFYKNIISNNADLSIGQYIMLDKNENILKKSNWNNNKTFDNETAISLVASEKLIPTSWAKLFKSKIAKKCSFPNLSWKEDDVFFLAYLLNIKTVSVLNKTLLTVNCRPDSLTRQIISEKMINAISKSYNKQIEILKPLKNKFINQSLIGSEINTSLNLLILLKIDWKNIENQKYIWIYFCDNILVLAKKAKKYNLNFKKRILLYFLVSITILGWRYSFCMINVFKRHQINQLEKVKS
;
A
#
# COMPACT_ATOMS: atom_id res chain seq x y z
N MET A 1 24.74 11.50 -23.16
CA MET A 1 24.05 10.18 -23.23
C MET A 1 22.55 10.40 -23.30
N LYS A 2 21.82 9.63 -24.11
CA LYS A 2 20.35 9.69 -24.19
C LYS A 2 19.76 9.26 -22.84
N LYS A 3 18.82 10.04 -22.27
CA LYS A 3 18.14 9.69 -21.01
C LYS A 3 17.34 8.38 -21.22
N PRO A 4 17.40 7.41 -20.30
CA PRO A 4 16.62 6.18 -20.41
C PRO A 4 15.12 6.46 -20.36
N VAL A 5 14.32 5.63 -21.01
CA VAL A 5 12.86 5.75 -20.91
C VAL A 5 12.40 5.29 -19.52
N ILE A 6 11.50 6.08 -18.92
CA ILE A 6 10.79 5.73 -17.67
C ILE A 6 9.33 5.51 -18.03
N SER A 7 8.81 4.31 -17.72
CA SER A 7 7.40 3.99 -17.94
C SER A 7 6.59 4.33 -16.70
N ILE A 8 5.49 5.06 -16.88
CA ILE A 8 4.53 5.37 -15.83
C ILE A 8 3.28 4.54 -16.09
N VAL A 9 2.94 3.65 -15.17
CA VAL A 9 1.71 2.83 -15.21
C VAL A 9 0.64 3.51 -14.38
N ILE A 10 -0.51 3.78 -15.00
CA ILE A 10 -1.69 4.40 -14.39
C ILE A 10 -2.86 3.43 -14.54
N PRO A 11 -3.13 2.56 -13.54
CA PRO A 11 -4.36 1.79 -13.52
C PRO A 11 -5.54 2.70 -13.17
N PHE A 12 -6.69 2.48 -13.79
CA PHE A 12 -7.89 3.25 -13.47
C PHE A 12 -9.17 2.42 -13.64
N TYR A 13 -10.18 2.78 -12.86
CA TYR A 13 -11.53 2.24 -12.92
C TYR A 13 -12.53 3.31 -12.47
N ASN A 14 -13.36 3.83 -13.39
CA ASN A 14 -14.36 4.87 -13.11
C ASN A 14 -13.76 6.14 -12.46
N GLU A 15 -12.72 6.70 -13.09
CA GLU A 15 -11.97 7.86 -12.60
C GLU A 15 -12.10 9.11 -13.49
N GLU A 16 -13.27 9.32 -14.14
CA GLU A 16 -13.50 10.43 -15.07
C GLU A 16 -13.16 11.81 -14.50
N LYS A 17 -13.33 11.99 -13.18
CA LYS A 17 -13.07 13.26 -12.49
C LYS A 17 -11.58 13.54 -12.23
N PHE A 18 -10.75 12.51 -12.14
CA PHE A 18 -9.40 12.63 -11.65
C PHE A 18 -8.33 12.23 -12.66
N LEU A 19 -8.63 11.29 -13.55
CA LEU A 19 -7.71 10.73 -14.52
C LEU A 19 -6.96 11.81 -15.33
N LYS A 20 -7.66 12.87 -15.74
CA LYS A 20 -7.06 13.99 -16.48
C LYS A 20 -5.95 14.67 -15.68
N ARG A 21 -6.16 14.87 -14.37
CA ARG A 21 -5.15 15.48 -13.50
C ARG A 21 -3.94 14.57 -13.33
N ALA A 22 -4.17 13.27 -13.11
CA ALA A 22 -3.10 12.30 -13.00
C ALA A 22 -2.23 12.27 -14.26
N ILE A 23 -2.84 12.16 -15.43
CA ILE A 23 -2.14 12.17 -16.72
C ILE A 23 -1.37 13.48 -16.93
N ASN A 24 -1.99 14.63 -16.69
CA ASN A 24 -1.34 15.93 -16.83
C ASN A 24 -0.13 16.07 -15.91
N SER A 25 -0.16 15.50 -14.71
CA SER A 25 0.98 15.50 -13.80
C SER A 25 2.18 14.73 -14.33
N VAL A 26 1.96 13.75 -15.21
CA VAL A 26 3.00 12.98 -15.89
C VAL A 26 3.50 13.71 -17.15
N VAL A 27 2.59 14.28 -17.94
CA VAL A 27 2.95 15.05 -19.15
C VAL A 27 3.82 16.25 -18.80
N ASN A 28 3.52 16.93 -17.69
CA ASN A 28 4.22 18.13 -17.24
C ASN A 28 5.50 17.83 -16.42
N GLN A 29 6.03 16.61 -16.45
CA GLN A 29 7.30 16.30 -15.79
C GLN A 29 8.49 16.95 -16.46
N THR A 30 9.47 17.40 -15.69
CA THR A 30 10.75 17.92 -16.20
C THR A 30 11.61 16.85 -16.87
N TYR A 31 11.32 15.57 -16.61
CA TYR A 31 11.95 14.44 -17.27
C TYR A 31 11.21 14.11 -18.57
N SER A 32 11.88 14.26 -19.72
CA SER A 32 11.23 14.21 -21.05
C SER A 32 11.07 12.83 -21.66
N SER A 33 11.85 11.82 -21.21
CA SER A 33 11.83 10.47 -21.80
C SER A 33 10.86 9.55 -21.05
N ILE A 34 9.55 9.80 -21.20
CA ILE A 34 8.48 9.09 -20.51
C ILE A 34 7.63 8.30 -21.48
N GLN A 35 7.30 7.06 -21.11
CA GLN A 35 6.22 6.26 -21.67
C GLN A 35 5.05 6.23 -20.68
N ILE A 36 3.83 6.48 -21.15
CA ILE A 36 2.61 6.42 -20.32
C ILE A 36 1.82 5.17 -20.69
N ILE A 37 1.47 4.34 -19.70
CA ILE A 37 0.66 3.14 -19.87
C ILE A 37 -0.59 3.30 -19.03
N LEU A 38 -1.72 3.51 -19.70
CA LEU A 38 -3.04 3.60 -19.12
C LEU A 38 -3.66 2.21 -19.13
N VAL A 39 -4.07 1.69 -17.98
CA VAL A 39 -4.73 0.39 -17.90
C VAL A 39 -6.12 0.58 -17.32
N ASP A 40 -7.12 0.47 -18.19
CA ASP A 40 -8.54 0.57 -17.86
C ASP A 40 -9.04 -0.78 -17.34
N ASP A 41 -9.38 -0.85 -16.07
CA ASP A 41 -9.92 -2.06 -15.44
C ASP A 41 -11.44 -2.20 -15.63
N GLY A 42 -11.92 -1.96 -16.86
CA GLY A 42 -13.31 -2.15 -17.25
C GLY A 42 -14.23 -1.01 -16.82
N SER A 43 -13.81 0.24 -16.97
CA SER A 43 -14.62 1.43 -16.65
C SER A 43 -15.94 1.48 -17.41
N THR A 44 -16.96 2.05 -16.77
CA THR A 44 -18.30 2.27 -17.32
C THR A 44 -18.67 3.75 -17.43
N ASP A 45 -17.79 4.64 -16.95
CA ASP A 45 -17.90 6.08 -17.07
C ASP A 45 -17.10 6.62 -18.29
N LYS A 46 -16.87 7.92 -18.37
CA LYS A 46 -16.15 8.55 -19.47
C LYS A 46 -14.61 8.41 -19.41
N SER A 47 -14.07 7.71 -18.41
CA SER A 47 -12.61 7.55 -18.25
C SER A 47 -11.96 6.92 -19.47
N THR A 48 -12.57 5.84 -20.00
CA THR A 48 -12.07 5.14 -21.20
C THR A 48 -12.00 6.05 -22.41
N LEU A 49 -13.05 6.85 -22.62
CA LEU A 49 -13.10 7.80 -23.76
C LEU A 49 -11.97 8.82 -23.67
N TYR A 50 -11.80 9.44 -22.49
CA TYR A 50 -10.72 10.39 -22.26
C TYR A 50 -9.33 9.77 -22.47
N ALA A 51 -9.11 8.55 -21.95
CA ALA A 51 -7.83 7.85 -22.09
C ALA A 51 -7.53 7.52 -23.57
N LYS A 52 -8.55 7.17 -24.35
CA LYS A 52 -8.44 6.90 -25.80
C LYS A 52 -8.03 8.15 -26.55
N GLU A 53 -8.78 9.26 -26.40
CA GLU A 53 -8.48 10.56 -27.01
C GLU A 53 -7.06 11.06 -26.64
N PHE A 54 -6.66 10.86 -25.38
CA PHE A 54 -5.30 11.21 -24.94
C PHE A 54 -4.25 10.40 -25.69
N CYS A 55 -4.40 9.07 -25.80
CA CYS A 55 -3.43 8.22 -26.45
C CYS A 55 -3.32 8.48 -27.98
N GLU A 56 -4.42 8.84 -28.64
CA GLU A 56 -4.42 9.22 -30.07
C GLU A 56 -3.52 10.45 -30.33
N ASN A 57 -3.42 11.38 -29.38
CA ASN A 57 -2.63 12.58 -29.48
C ASN A 57 -1.21 12.49 -28.87
N HIS A 58 -0.88 11.36 -28.22
CA HIS A 58 0.39 11.17 -27.50
C HIS A 58 1.05 9.85 -27.88
N PRO A 59 1.93 9.81 -28.88
CA PRO A 59 2.49 8.56 -29.45
C PRO A 59 3.33 7.73 -28.45
N ASN A 60 3.80 8.34 -27.35
CA ASN A 60 4.51 7.64 -26.28
C ASN A 60 3.55 7.08 -25.21
N SER A 61 2.25 7.08 -25.46
CA SER A 61 1.25 6.53 -24.56
C SER A 61 0.58 5.28 -25.16
N LYS A 62 0.03 4.44 -24.29
CA LYS A 62 -0.70 3.22 -24.66
C LYS A 62 -1.88 3.05 -23.72
N LEU A 63 -3.08 2.83 -24.29
CA LEU A 63 -4.26 2.40 -23.55
C LEU A 63 -4.42 0.88 -23.68
N ILE A 64 -4.72 0.21 -22.58
CA ILE A 64 -5.04 -1.21 -22.49
C ILE A 64 -6.36 -1.32 -21.71
N ILE A 65 -7.37 -1.93 -22.30
CA ILE A 65 -8.68 -2.14 -21.68
C ILE A 65 -8.79 -3.61 -21.31
N ILE A 66 -9.11 -3.90 -20.05
CA ILE A 66 -9.30 -5.26 -19.54
C ILE A 66 -10.65 -5.38 -18.82
N PRO A 67 -11.22 -6.58 -18.71
CA PRO A 67 -12.34 -6.83 -17.81
C PRO A 67 -11.96 -6.52 -16.38
N ASN A 68 -12.89 -5.95 -15.57
CA ASN A 68 -12.64 -5.60 -14.17
C ASN A 68 -12.09 -6.79 -13.38
N SER A 69 -10.88 -6.65 -12.88
CA SER A 69 -10.11 -7.70 -12.22
C SER A 69 -9.32 -7.21 -11.02
N GLY A 70 -9.45 -5.91 -10.70
CA GLY A 70 -8.84 -5.23 -9.57
C GLY A 70 -7.50 -4.58 -9.87
N PRO A 71 -7.10 -3.61 -9.02
CA PRO A 71 -5.94 -2.75 -9.27
C PRO A 71 -4.62 -3.52 -9.36
N GLY A 72 -4.48 -4.62 -8.62
CA GLY A 72 -3.27 -5.46 -8.68
C GLY A 72 -3.09 -6.09 -10.07
N ASN A 73 -4.16 -6.64 -10.67
CA ASN A 73 -4.08 -7.20 -12.01
C ASN A 73 -3.85 -6.12 -13.07
N ALA A 74 -4.51 -4.97 -12.96
CA ALA A 74 -4.27 -3.84 -13.86
C ALA A 74 -2.79 -3.40 -13.83
N ARG A 75 -2.17 -3.32 -12.63
CA ARG A 75 -0.73 -3.03 -12.50
C ARG A 75 0.14 -4.13 -13.13
N ASN A 76 -0.22 -5.42 -12.98
CA ASN A 76 0.50 -6.53 -13.62
C ASN A 76 0.48 -6.41 -15.15
N ILE A 77 -0.66 -6.12 -15.74
CA ILE A 77 -0.79 -5.89 -17.18
C ILE A 77 0.05 -4.69 -17.61
N GLY A 78 0.04 -3.61 -16.80
CA GLY A 78 0.91 -2.46 -17.01
C GLY A 78 2.39 -2.85 -17.06
N ILE A 79 2.88 -3.62 -16.07
CA ILE A 79 4.28 -4.09 -16.00
C ILE A 79 4.69 -4.88 -17.25
N GLN A 80 3.81 -5.71 -17.79
CA GLN A 80 4.08 -6.51 -19.00
C GLN A 80 4.29 -5.63 -20.23
N ASN A 81 3.69 -4.42 -20.25
CA ASN A 81 3.72 -3.53 -21.41
C ASN A 81 4.76 -2.40 -21.29
N VAL A 82 5.56 -2.35 -20.21
CA VAL A 82 6.62 -1.34 -20.08
C VAL A 82 7.80 -1.62 -21.01
N SER A 83 8.25 -0.57 -21.70
CA SER A 83 9.47 -0.57 -22.51
C SER A 83 10.65 0.15 -21.83
N GLY A 84 10.35 0.95 -20.80
CA GLY A 84 11.33 1.75 -20.08
C GLY A 84 12.28 0.93 -19.22
N THR A 85 13.47 1.48 -18.97
CA THR A 85 14.46 0.94 -18.04
C THR A 85 13.96 0.96 -16.59
N TYR A 86 13.13 1.96 -16.28
CA TYR A 86 12.50 2.16 -14.98
C TYR A 86 10.98 2.22 -15.11
N ILE A 87 10.30 1.91 -14.01
CA ILE A 87 8.85 1.96 -13.90
C ILE A 87 8.45 2.70 -12.63
N ALA A 88 7.44 3.54 -12.72
CA ALA A 88 6.72 4.09 -11.58
C ALA A 88 5.22 3.81 -11.75
N PHE A 89 4.50 3.73 -10.62
CA PHE A 89 3.05 3.61 -10.59
C PHE A 89 2.44 4.91 -10.08
N LEU A 90 1.31 5.27 -10.66
CA LEU A 90 0.51 6.42 -10.24
C LEU A 90 -0.96 5.99 -10.22
N ASP A 91 -1.60 6.09 -9.06
CA ASP A 91 -3.04 5.85 -8.97
C ASP A 91 -3.79 7.02 -9.62
N ALA A 92 -4.89 6.74 -10.30
CA ALA A 92 -5.56 7.68 -11.20
C ALA A 92 -6.20 8.88 -10.49
N ASP A 93 -6.35 8.81 -9.16
CA ASP A 93 -6.84 9.92 -8.32
C ASP A 93 -5.70 10.77 -7.69
N ASP A 94 -4.44 10.35 -7.87
CA ASP A 94 -3.25 11.00 -7.33
C ASP A 94 -2.52 11.84 -8.38
N TYR A 95 -1.44 12.54 -7.98
CA TYR A 95 -0.60 13.27 -8.94
C TYR A 95 0.83 13.44 -8.45
N PHE A 96 1.77 13.35 -9.39
CA PHE A 96 3.18 13.67 -9.17
C PHE A 96 3.43 15.17 -9.13
N HIS A 97 4.41 15.59 -8.33
CA HIS A 97 4.99 16.95 -8.45
C HIS A 97 5.83 17.06 -9.72
N ASN A 98 5.88 18.23 -10.32
CA ASN A 98 6.43 18.43 -11.69
C ASN A 98 7.86 17.93 -11.94
N ASN A 99 8.69 17.78 -10.93
CA ASN A 99 10.07 17.28 -11.02
C ASN A 99 10.29 15.91 -10.37
N ALA A 100 9.20 15.20 -10.03
CA ALA A 100 9.27 13.97 -9.27
C ALA A 100 10.09 12.89 -9.98
N ILE A 101 9.81 12.66 -11.25
CA ILE A 101 10.47 11.61 -12.05
C ILE A 101 11.96 11.88 -12.21
N GLU A 102 12.32 13.14 -12.48
CA GLU A 102 13.74 13.53 -12.59
C GLU A 102 14.49 13.34 -11.26
N ILE A 103 13.86 13.67 -10.14
CA ILE A 103 14.47 13.51 -8.81
C ILE A 103 14.63 12.04 -8.45
N PHE A 104 13.62 11.20 -8.69
CA PHE A 104 13.73 9.76 -8.51
C PHE A 104 14.89 9.18 -9.33
N TYR A 105 14.97 9.55 -10.60
CA TYR A 105 16.02 9.08 -11.49
C TYR A 105 17.42 9.52 -11.03
N LYS A 106 17.61 10.82 -10.73
CA LYS A 106 18.88 11.35 -10.20
C LYS A 106 19.29 10.61 -8.92
N ASN A 107 18.34 10.33 -8.03
CA ASN A 107 18.61 9.61 -6.79
C ASN A 107 19.07 8.16 -7.03
N ILE A 108 18.48 7.44 -7.99
CA ILE A 108 18.94 6.11 -8.39
C ILE A 108 20.39 6.14 -8.89
N ILE A 109 20.69 7.07 -9.78
CA ILE A 109 22.03 7.15 -10.38
C ILE A 109 23.07 7.55 -9.35
N SER A 110 22.82 8.61 -8.57
CA SER A 110 23.78 9.13 -7.58
C SER A 110 24.10 8.12 -6.47
N ASN A 111 23.17 7.25 -6.11
CA ASN A 111 23.34 6.27 -5.02
C ASN A 111 23.56 4.84 -5.54
N ASN A 112 23.66 4.65 -6.87
CA ASN A 112 23.68 3.31 -7.48
C ASN A 112 22.58 2.39 -6.92
N ALA A 113 21.37 2.96 -6.75
CA ALA A 113 20.27 2.27 -6.10
C ALA A 113 19.43 1.43 -7.10
N ASP A 114 18.77 0.40 -6.58
CA ASP A 114 17.82 -0.41 -7.34
C ASP A 114 16.39 0.10 -7.22
N LEU A 115 16.15 0.90 -6.17
CA LEU A 115 14.85 1.49 -5.83
C LEU A 115 15.06 2.89 -5.27
N SER A 116 14.31 3.86 -5.79
CA SER A 116 14.19 5.20 -5.21
C SER A 116 12.80 5.38 -4.59
N ILE A 117 12.74 5.90 -3.37
CA ILE A 117 11.50 6.17 -2.63
C ILE A 117 11.44 7.65 -2.28
N GLY A 118 10.35 8.31 -2.64
CA GLY A 118 10.05 9.69 -2.26
C GLY A 118 9.08 9.81 -1.11
N GLN A 119 8.95 11.01 -0.57
CA GLN A 119 7.88 11.33 0.35
C GLN A 119 6.58 11.65 -0.39
N TYR A 120 5.48 11.58 0.35
CA TYR A 120 4.15 11.93 -0.12
C TYR A 120 3.42 12.77 0.93
N ILE A 121 2.39 13.48 0.48
CA ILE A 121 1.36 14.09 1.33
C ILE A 121 0.01 13.49 0.99
N MET A 122 -0.85 13.36 1.99
CA MET A 122 -2.24 12.93 1.81
C MET A 122 -3.15 14.13 2.11
N LEU A 123 -4.01 14.46 1.18
CA LEU A 123 -4.94 15.57 1.28
C LEU A 123 -6.38 15.07 1.41
N ASP A 124 -7.21 15.77 2.18
CA ASP A 124 -8.67 15.59 2.15
C ASP A 124 -9.30 16.34 0.96
N LYS A 125 -10.64 16.25 0.83
CA LYS A 125 -11.41 16.95 -0.21
C LYS A 125 -11.30 18.47 -0.18
N ASN A 126 -10.88 19.05 0.96
CA ASN A 126 -10.70 20.47 1.17
C ASN A 126 -9.21 20.88 1.10
N GLU A 127 -8.35 19.99 0.57
CA GLU A 127 -6.89 20.18 0.46
C GLU A 127 -6.15 20.31 1.80
N ASN A 128 -6.77 19.94 2.92
CA ASN A 128 -6.07 19.89 4.20
C ASN A 128 -5.15 18.65 4.26
N ILE A 129 -3.96 18.83 4.83
CA ILE A 129 -3.01 17.75 5.01
C ILE A 129 -3.50 16.80 6.11
N LEU A 130 -3.86 15.58 5.73
CA LEU A 130 -4.23 14.51 6.66
C LEU A 130 -3.01 13.74 7.17
N LYS A 131 -2.02 13.56 6.32
CA LYS A 131 -0.80 12.81 6.62
C LYS A 131 0.34 13.27 5.72
N LYS A 132 1.54 13.25 6.26
CA LYS A 132 2.79 13.44 5.51
C LYS A 132 3.76 12.33 5.90
N SER A 133 4.39 11.70 4.92
CA SER A 133 5.53 10.83 5.23
C SER A 133 6.69 11.68 5.73
N ASN A 134 7.43 11.18 6.71
CA ASN A 134 8.49 11.95 7.33
C ASN A 134 9.80 11.15 7.40
N TRP A 135 10.67 11.40 6.44
CA TRP A 135 12.08 11.02 6.49
C TRP A 135 12.89 12.28 6.67
N ASN A 136 13.52 12.44 7.83
CA ASN A 136 14.25 13.68 8.17
C ASN A 136 15.46 13.93 7.25
N ASN A 137 16.04 12.87 6.67
CA ASN A 137 17.20 12.94 5.78
C ASN A 137 17.10 11.92 4.65
N ASN A 138 17.81 12.15 3.56
CA ASN A 138 18.05 11.11 2.56
C ASN A 138 18.83 9.96 3.19
N LYS A 139 18.44 8.73 2.87
CA LYS A 139 19.07 7.52 3.41
C LYS A 139 19.17 6.45 2.36
N THR A 140 20.22 5.65 2.47
CA THR A 140 20.40 4.44 1.67
C THR A 140 20.46 3.23 2.58
N PHE A 141 19.78 2.15 2.21
CA PHE A 141 19.69 0.91 2.96
C PHE A 141 20.00 -0.26 2.05
N ASP A 142 20.45 -1.36 2.65
CA ASP A 142 20.35 -2.66 2.02
C ASP A 142 18.90 -3.20 2.02
N ASN A 143 18.67 -4.25 1.29
CA ASN A 143 17.34 -4.85 1.17
C ASN A 143 16.82 -5.44 2.48
N GLU A 144 17.66 -6.05 3.32
CA GLU A 144 17.24 -6.62 4.61
C GLU A 144 16.76 -5.53 5.58
N THR A 145 17.50 -4.42 5.65
CA THR A 145 17.08 -3.24 6.43
C THR A 145 15.75 -2.69 5.91
N ALA A 146 15.58 -2.56 4.58
CA ALA A 146 14.33 -2.10 3.99
C ALA A 146 13.15 -3.03 4.31
N ILE A 147 13.35 -4.36 4.21
CA ILE A 147 12.34 -5.37 4.59
C ILE A 147 11.99 -5.26 6.08
N SER A 148 12.99 -5.06 6.95
CA SER A 148 12.78 -4.87 8.39
C SER A 148 11.97 -3.60 8.69
N LEU A 149 12.20 -2.52 7.94
CA LEU A 149 11.43 -1.27 8.05
C LEU A 149 9.98 -1.46 7.57
N VAL A 150 9.73 -2.23 6.52
CA VAL A 150 8.38 -2.60 6.07
C VAL A 150 7.68 -3.44 7.13
N ALA A 151 8.33 -4.50 7.61
CA ALA A 151 7.77 -5.39 8.61
C ALA A 151 7.44 -4.67 9.94
N SER A 152 8.17 -3.59 10.27
CA SER A 152 7.94 -2.75 11.45
C SER A 152 7.05 -1.52 11.19
N GLU A 153 6.39 -1.44 10.03
CA GLU A 153 5.49 -0.33 9.60
C GLU A 153 6.17 1.05 9.52
N LYS A 154 7.50 1.08 9.46
CA LYS A 154 8.27 2.32 9.31
C LYS A 154 8.47 2.72 7.84
N LEU A 155 8.39 1.78 6.92
CA LEU A 155 8.40 2.00 5.47
C LEU A 155 7.10 1.44 4.88
N ILE A 156 6.35 2.30 4.18
CA ILE A 156 5.05 1.91 3.61
C ILE A 156 5.26 1.11 2.33
N PRO A 157 4.70 -0.10 2.22
CA PRO A 157 4.88 -1.01 1.10
C PRO A 157 3.93 -0.73 -0.09
N THR A 158 3.66 0.54 -0.39
CA THR A 158 2.84 0.94 -1.54
C THR A 158 3.62 0.85 -2.84
N SER A 159 2.93 0.74 -3.97
CA SER A 159 3.56 0.81 -5.30
C SER A 159 3.89 2.24 -5.74
N TRP A 160 3.13 3.23 -5.30
CA TRP A 160 3.30 4.64 -5.64
C TRP A 160 4.43 5.36 -4.84
N ALA A 161 4.77 6.58 -5.24
CA ALA A 161 5.90 7.38 -4.73
C ALA A 161 7.26 6.67 -4.81
N LYS A 162 7.45 5.83 -5.82
CA LYS A 162 8.65 5.02 -6.00
C LYS A 162 9.05 4.92 -7.48
N LEU A 163 10.35 4.73 -7.72
CA LEU A 163 10.89 4.39 -9.03
C LEU A 163 11.64 3.06 -8.94
N PHE A 164 11.18 2.09 -9.70
CA PHE A 164 11.67 0.71 -9.74
C PHE A 164 12.50 0.44 -10.99
N LYS A 165 13.45 -0.49 -10.95
CA LYS A 165 14.07 -1.05 -12.16
C LYS A 165 13.08 -2.00 -12.83
N SER A 166 12.70 -1.75 -14.08
CA SER A 166 11.70 -2.53 -14.82
C SER A 166 12.07 -4.01 -14.93
N LYS A 167 13.35 -4.32 -15.15
CA LYS A 167 13.85 -5.70 -15.24
C LYS A 167 13.57 -6.52 -13.99
N ILE A 168 13.56 -5.88 -12.82
CA ILE A 168 13.29 -6.54 -11.53
C ILE A 168 11.79 -6.59 -11.30
N ALA A 169 11.07 -5.48 -11.54
CA ALA A 169 9.61 -5.42 -11.39
C ALA A 169 8.89 -6.49 -12.24
N LYS A 170 9.38 -6.77 -13.46
CA LYS A 170 8.86 -7.83 -14.33
C LYS A 170 8.99 -9.26 -13.78
N LYS A 171 9.82 -9.46 -12.76
CA LYS A 171 9.94 -10.75 -12.05
C LYS A 171 9.00 -10.88 -10.85
N CYS A 172 8.34 -9.79 -10.51
CA CYS A 172 7.41 -9.70 -9.39
C CYS A 172 5.98 -9.55 -9.91
N SER A 173 4.99 -9.95 -9.12
CA SER A 173 3.59 -9.78 -9.47
C SER A 173 2.78 -9.32 -8.27
N PHE A 174 1.77 -8.51 -8.53
CA PHE A 174 0.72 -8.23 -7.56
C PHE A 174 -0.18 -9.46 -7.45
N PRO A 175 -0.42 -10.00 -6.24
CA PRO A 175 -1.34 -11.12 -6.09
C PRO A 175 -2.79 -10.67 -6.35
N ASN A 176 -3.64 -11.61 -6.76
CA ASN A 176 -5.07 -11.35 -6.89
C ASN A 176 -5.70 -11.24 -5.49
N LEU A 177 -5.58 -10.07 -4.89
CA LEU A 177 -6.14 -9.69 -3.61
C LEU A 177 -6.88 -8.37 -3.76
N SER A 178 -8.01 -8.23 -3.05
CA SER A 178 -8.77 -6.98 -3.05
C SER A 178 -8.19 -5.93 -2.11
N TRP A 179 -7.18 -6.29 -1.31
CA TRP A 179 -6.48 -5.39 -0.39
C TRP A 179 -5.08 -5.88 -0.05
N LYS A 180 -4.13 -4.93 0.17
CA LYS A 180 -2.72 -5.19 0.52
C LYS A 180 -1.95 -6.05 -0.51
N GLU A 181 -2.35 -5.98 -1.77
CA GLU A 181 -1.62 -6.58 -2.88
C GLU A 181 -0.25 -5.92 -3.08
N ASP A 182 -0.18 -4.61 -2.81
CA ASP A 182 1.05 -3.81 -2.86
C ASP A 182 2.12 -4.31 -1.89
N ASP A 183 1.73 -4.69 -0.67
CA ASP A 183 2.63 -5.20 0.37
C ASP A 183 3.41 -6.41 -0.15
N VAL A 184 2.71 -7.33 -0.81
CA VAL A 184 3.29 -8.57 -1.35
C VAL A 184 4.23 -8.28 -2.52
N PHE A 185 3.79 -7.45 -3.48
CA PHE A 185 4.61 -7.05 -4.62
C PHE A 185 5.88 -6.33 -4.15
N PHE A 186 5.74 -5.39 -3.22
CA PHE A 186 6.86 -4.60 -2.74
C PHE A 186 7.91 -5.45 -2.01
N LEU A 187 7.48 -6.38 -1.14
CA LEU A 187 8.39 -7.31 -0.48
C LEU A 187 9.06 -8.27 -1.47
N ALA A 188 8.32 -8.78 -2.45
CA ALA A 188 8.90 -9.59 -3.51
C ALA A 188 9.97 -8.80 -4.31
N TYR A 189 9.73 -7.51 -4.57
CA TYR A 189 10.70 -6.64 -5.22
C TYR A 189 11.95 -6.45 -4.35
N LEU A 190 11.79 -6.14 -3.05
CA LEU A 190 12.90 -5.94 -2.11
C LEU A 190 13.82 -7.15 -2.01
N LEU A 191 13.30 -8.37 -2.12
CA LEU A 191 14.11 -9.60 -2.12
C LEU A 191 15.02 -9.74 -3.35
N ASN A 192 14.72 -9.04 -4.44
CA ASN A 192 15.44 -9.12 -5.70
C ASN A 192 16.40 -7.94 -5.95
N ILE A 193 16.62 -7.10 -4.96
CA ILE A 193 17.48 -5.91 -5.05
C ILE A 193 18.54 -5.91 -3.96
N LYS A 194 19.49 -4.97 -4.08
CA LYS A 194 20.55 -4.79 -3.07
C LYS A 194 20.42 -3.47 -2.33
N THR A 195 20.04 -2.40 -3.05
CA THR A 195 20.14 -1.04 -2.53
C THR A 195 18.82 -0.26 -2.70
N VAL A 196 18.33 0.28 -1.61
CA VAL A 196 17.16 1.18 -1.56
C VAL A 196 17.63 2.56 -1.15
N SER A 197 17.23 3.60 -1.88
CA SER A 197 17.51 4.98 -1.53
C SER A 197 16.21 5.75 -1.28
N VAL A 198 16.12 6.37 -0.11
CA VAL A 198 14.96 7.15 0.34
C VAL A 198 15.30 8.64 0.33
N LEU A 199 14.40 9.44 -0.21
CA LEU A 199 14.53 10.89 -0.33
C LEU A 199 13.73 11.62 0.74
N ASN A 200 14.30 12.64 1.34
CA ASN A 200 13.59 13.64 2.13
C ASN A 200 12.96 14.70 1.21
N LYS A 201 12.12 14.30 0.28
CA LYS A 201 11.42 15.20 -0.62
C LYS A 201 10.03 14.69 -0.98
N THR A 202 9.01 15.53 -0.83
CA THR A 202 7.65 15.21 -1.25
C THR A 202 7.58 15.26 -2.77
N LEU A 203 7.16 14.14 -3.37
CA LEU A 203 7.13 13.93 -4.82
C LEU A 203 5.77 13.51 -5.33
N LEU A 204 4.86 13.12 -4.43
CA LEU A 204 3.51 12.68 -4.75
C LEU A 204 2.50 13.31 -3.79
N THR A 205 1.35 13.68 -4.33
CA THR A 205 0.15 14.01 -3.55
C THR A 205 -0.89 12.92 -3.73
N VAL A 206 -1.34 12.37 -2.61
CA VAL A 206 -2.39 11.34 -2.53
C VAL A 206 -3.69 12.02 -2.10
N ASN A 207 -4.77 11.81 -2.86
CA ASN A 207 -6.08 12.37 -2.55
C ASN A 207 -6.92 11.38 -1.76
N CYS A 208 -7.26 11.73 -0.53
CA CYS A 208 -8.11 10.92 0.32
C CYS A 208 -9.57 11.23 0.07
N ARG A 209 -10.26 10.36 -0.66
CA ARG A 209 -11.69 10.48 -0.93
C ARG A 209 -12.53 9.64 0.03
N PRO A 210 -13.77 10.04 0.34
CA PRO A 210 -14.67 9.23 1.16
C PRO A 210 -15.02 7.88 0.52
N ASP A 211 -15.08 7.83 -0.81
CA ASP A 211 -15.41 6.68 -1.65
C ASP A 211 -14.20 5.81 -2.05
N SER A 212 -12.99 6.16 -1.59
CA SER A 212 -11.78 5.38 -1.83
C SER A 212 -11.92 3.94 -1.32
N LEU A 213 -11.36 2.97 -2.06
CA LEU A 213 -11.31 1.56 -1.67
C LEU A 213 -10.81 1.35 -0.23
N THR A 214 -9.85 2.17 0.21
CA THR A 214 -9.28 2.10 1.56
C THR A 214 -10.22 2.58 2.67
N ARG A 215 -11.35 3.19 2.34
CA ARG A 215 -12.35 3.72 3.28
C ARG A 215 -13.71 3.04 3.18
N GLN A 216 -13.82 2.01 2.37
CA GLN A 216 -15.04 1.20 2.27
C GLN A 216 -15.35 0.51 3.60
N ILE A 217 -16.64 0.19 3.78
CA ILE A 217 -17.12 -0.58 4.93
C ILE A 217 -16.34 -1.90 4.99
N ILE A 218 -15.87 -2.25 6.17
CA ILE A 218 -15.14 -3.49 6.40
C ILE A 218 -16.01 -4.68 6.02
N SER A 219 -15.56 -5.43 5.06
CA SER A 219 -16.24 -6.63 4.56
C SER A 219 -15.43 -7.88 4.88
N GLU A 220 -16.10 -9.04 4.90
CA GLU A 220 -15.43 -10.34 5.00
C GLU A 220 -14.37 -10.52 3.91
N LYS A 221 -14.67 -10.08 2.69
CA LYS A 221 -13.72 -10.10 1.54
C LYS A 221 -12.43 -9.34 1.85
N MET A 222 -12.54 -8.17 2.49
CA MET A 222 -11.39 -7.35 2.89
C MET A 222 -10.55 -8.03 3.97
N ILE A 223 -11.18 -8.56 5.01
CA ILE A 223 -10.50 -9.26 6.11
C ILE A 223 -9.76 -10.50 5.57
N ASN A 224 -10.42 -11.28 4.71
CA ASN A 224 -9.83 -12.42 4.01
C ASN A 224 -8.61 -12.01 3.17
N ALA A 225 -8.69 -10.88 2.44
CA ALA A 225 -7.59 -10.37 1.64
C ALA A 225 -6.40 -9.98 2.52
N ILE A 226 -6.63 -9.33 3.67
CA ILE A 226 -5.58 -8.95 4.63
C ILE A 226 -4.86 -10.21 5.15
N SER A 227 -5.60 -11.20 5.65
CA SER A 227 -5.01 -12.44 6.16
C SER A 227 -4.22 -13.19 5.08
N LYS A 228 -4.77 -13.30 3.87
CA LYS A 228 -4.06 -13.88 2.72
C LYS A 228 -2.79 -13.11 2.37
N SER A 229 -2.82 -11.77 2.43
CA SER A 229 -1.64 -10.94 2.19
C SER A 229 -0.54 -11.22 3.21
N TYR A 230 -0.84 -11.23 4.51
CA TYR A 230 0.16 -11.54 5.55
C TYR A 230 0.73 -12.96 5.42
N ASN A 231 -0.10 -13.95 5.09
CA ASN A 231 0.38 -15.31 4.84
C ASN A 231 1.37 -15.36 3.66
N LYS A 232 1.06 -14.66 2.56
CA LYS A 232 1.97 -14.54 1.40
C LYS A 232 3.26 -13.79 1.76
N GLN A 233 3.19 -12.73 2.54
CA GLN A 233 4.37 -12.00 3.02
C GLN A 233 5.30 -12.91 3.85
N ILE A 234 4.74 -13.68 4.78
CA ILE A 234 5.49 -14.66 5.59
C ILE A 234 6.12 -15.73 4.70
N GLU A 235 5.39 -16.25 3.71
CA GLU A 235 5.88 -17.24 2.77
C GLU A 235 7.06 -16.72 1.95
N ILE A 236 6.93 -15.55 1.36
CA ILE A 236 7.97 -14.87 0.56
C ILE A 236 9.23 -14.61 1.39
N LEU A 237 9.08 -14.20 2.64
CA LEU A 237 10.22 -13.86 3.51
C LEU A 237 10.81 -15.06 4.29
N LYS A 238 10.19 -16.23 4.18
CA LYS A 238 10.67 -17.46 4.84
C LYS A 238 12.14 -17.81 4.54
N PRO A 239 12.66 -17.63 3.31
CA PRO A 239 14.05 -17.92 3.00
C PRO A 239 15.08 -17.09 3.77
N LEU A 240 14.72 -15.88 4.21
CA LEU A 240 15.65 -15.01 4.98
C LEU A 240 15.98 -15.56 6.37
N LYS A 241 15.17 -16.50 6.90
CA LYS A 241 15.31 -17.09 8.25
C LYS A 241 15.48 -16.05 9.38
N ASN A 242 15.11 -14.79 9.13
CA ASN A 242 15.27 -13.68 10.05
C ASN A 242 14.12 -13.64 11.06
N LYS A 243 14.44 -13.98 12.32
CA LYS A 243 13.47 -14.03 13.43
C LYS A 243 12.83 -12.67 13.71
N PHE A 244 13.57 -11.57 13.59
CA PHE A 244 13.08 -10.22 13.84
C PHE A 244 12.01 -9.81 12.80
N ILE A 245 12.25 -10.09 11.51
CA ILE A 245 11.31 -9.81 10.44
C ILE A 245 10.01 -10.56 10.67
N ASN A 246 10.10 -11.86 10.98
CA ASN A 246 8.91 -12.68 11.25
C ASN A 246 8.11 -12.17 12.47
N GLN A 247 8.80 -11.81 13.56
CA GLN A 247 8.16 -11.23 14.75
C GLN A 247 7.48 -9.89 14.45
N SER A 248 8.10 -9.04 13.63
CA SER A 248 7.56 -7.75 13.25
C SER A 248 6.33 -7.90 12.36
N LEU A 249 6.34 -8.81 11.37
CA LEU A 249 5.17 -9.10 10.53
C LEU A 249 3.97 -9.59 11.33
N ILE A 250 4.18 -10.54 12.24
CA ILE A 250 3.11 -11.03 13.12
C ILE A 250 2.58 -9.90 14.00
N GLY A 251 3.46 -9.03 14.49
CA GLY A 251 3.04 -7.86 15.23
C GLY A 251 2.23 -6.87 14.42
N SER A 252 2.56 -6.67 13.14
CA SER A 252 1.79 -5.84 12.21
C SER A 252 0.43 -6.46 11.89
N GLU A 253 0.36 -7.79 11.67
CA GLU A 253 -0.90 -8.52 11.49
C GLU A 253 -1.83 -8.36 12.70
N ILE A 254 -1.29 -8.42 13.94
CA ILE A 254 -2.04 -8.20 15.18
C ILE A 254 -2.56 -6.76 15.26
N ASN A 255 -1.72 -5.76 14.97
CA ASN A 255 -2.11 -4.35 14.98
C ASN A 255 -3.21 -4.07 13.94
N THR A 256 -3.08 -4.62 12.73
CA THR A 256 -4.10 -4.47 11.68
C THR A 256 -5.42 -5.10 12.12
N SER A 257 -5.38 -6.28 12.70
CA SER A 257 -6.57 -6.96 13.22
C SER A 257 -7.26 -6.16 14.33
N LEU A 258 -6.49 -5.53 15.23
CA LEU A 258 -7.02 -4.64 16.26
C LEU A 258 -7.68 -3.39 15.69
N ASN A 259 -7.02 -2.75 14.73
CA ASN A 259 -7.57 -1.54 14.09
C ASN A 259 -8.89 -1.86 13.38
N LEU A 260 -9.00 -3.04 12.75
CA LEU A 260 -10.25 -3.50 12.15
C LEU A 260 -11.35 -3.71 13.19
N LEU A 261 -11.05 -4.29 14.36
CA LEU A 261 -12.01 -4.40 15.46
C LEU A 261 -12.52 -3.05 15.95
N ILE A 262 -11.62 -2.07 16.06
CA ILE A 262 -11.97 -0.72 16.51
C ILE A 262 -12.89 -0.04 15.47
N LEU A 263 -12.63 -0.26 14.18
CA LEU A 263 -13.44 0.30 13.09
C LEU A 263 -14.82 -0.38 13.00
N LEU A 264 -14.92 -1.69 13.19
CA LEU A 264 -16.18 -2.44 13.22
C LEU A 264 -17.15 -1.88 14.26
N LYS A 265 -16.66 -1.24 15.34
CA LYS A 265 -17.49 -0.63 16.38
C LYS A 265 -18.27 0.60 15.88
N ILE A 266 -17.88 1.22 14.80
CA ILE A 266 -18.48 2.49 14.34
C ILE A 266 -19.81 2.27 13.61
N ASP A 267 -20.07 1.04 13.10
CA ASP A 267 -21.23 0.74 12.24
C ASP A 267 -22.20 -0.32 12.80
N TRP A 268 -22.58 -0.18 14.05
CA TRP A 268 -23.43 -1.14 14.81
C TRP A 268 -24.88 -1.26 14.33
N LYS A 269 -25.29 -0.54 13.29
CA LYS A 269 -26.69 -0.57 12.82
C LYS A 269 -27.01 -1.78 11.93
N ASN A 270 -26.01 -2.55 11.48
CA ASN A 270 -26.17 -3.74 10.62
C ASN A 270 -25.70 -5.03 11.30
N ILE A 271 -26.55 -5.57 12.20
CA ILE A 271 -26.19 -6.67 13.12
C ILE A 271 -25.92 -8.02 12.43
N GLU A 272 -26.57 -8.35 11.32
CA GLU A 272 -26.43 -9.67 10.67
C GLU A 272 -25.07 -9.91 10.03
N ASN A 273 -24.53 -8.90 9.32
CA ASN A 273 -23.18 -9.00 8.72
C ASN A 273 -22.05 -9.03 9.77
N GLN A 274 -22.29 -8.51 10.98
CA GLN A 274 -21.30 -8.41 12.04
C GLN A 274 -21.01 -9.75 12.73
N LYS A 275 -21.98 -10.65 12.83
CA LYS A 275 -21.79 -11.96 13.45
C LYS A 275 -20.78 -12.82 12.68
N TYR A 276 -20.83 -12.82 11.35
CA TYR A 276 -19.87 -13.53 10.50
C TYR A 276 -18.47 -12.93 10.57
N ILE A 277 -18.36 -11.61 10.56
CA ILE A 277 -17.10 -10.90 10.70
C ILE A 277 -16.46 -11.20 12.06
N TRP A 278 -17.26 -11.27 13.13
CA TRP A 278 -16.80 -11.62 14.46
C TRP A 278 -16.28 -13.06 14.55
N ILE A 279 -17.01 -14.04 14.04
CA ILE A 279 -16.60 -15.46 14.00
C ILE A 279 -15.28 -15.58 13.24
N TYR A 280 -15.20 -15.02 12.05
CA TYR A 280 -13.98 -15.01 11.26
C TYR A 280 -12.80 -14.37 11.99
N PHE A 281 -13.06 -13.30 12.71
CA PHE A 281 -12.06 -12.59 13.53
C PHE A 281 -11.57 -13.49 14.68
N CYS A 282 -12.46 -14.17 15.36
CA CYS A 282 -12.14 -15.12 16.43
C CYS A 282 -11.23 -16.25 15.95
N ASP A 283 -11.52 -16.83 14.80
CA ASP A 283 -10.70 -17.89 14.20
C ASP A 283 -9.30 -17.41 13.83
N ASN A 284 -9.21 -16.22 13.25
CA ASN A 284 -7.91 -15.61 12.91
C ASN A 284 -7.08 -15.27 14.15
N ILE A 285 -7.68 -14.77 15.23
CA ILE A 285 -6.97 -14.48 16.49
C ILE A 285 -6.39 -15.74 17.10
N LEU A 286 -7.09 -16.86 17.09
CA LEU A 286 -6.57 -18.13 17.57
C LEU A 286 -5.36 -18.60 16.75
N VAL A 287 -5.42 -18.43 15.42
CA VAL A 287 -4.28 -18.71 14.53
C VAL A 287 -3.11 -17.77 14.85
N LEU A 288 -3.37 -16.48 15.06
CA LEU A 288 -2.36 -15.49 15.45
C LEU A 288 -1.74 -15.81 16.81
N ALA A 289 -2.54 -16.29 17.77
CA ALA A 289 -2.05 -16.70 19.09
C ALA A 289 -1.06 -17.87 18.98
N LYS A 290 -1.36 -18.86 18.14
CA LYS A 290 -0.44 -19.98 17.85
C LYS A 290 0.85 -19.48 17.17
N LYS A 291 0.75 -18.61 16.18
CA LYS A 291 1.90 -17.97 15.51
C LYS A 291 2.75 -17.17 16.52
N ALA A 292 2.12 -16.36 17.37
CA ALA A 292 2.79 -15.53 18.37
C ALA A 292 3.61 -16.35 19.39
N LYS A 293 3.08 -17.50 19.83
CA LYS A 293 3.82 -18.44 20.69
C LYS A 293 5.05 -18.98 19.98
N LYS A 294 4.92 -19.38 18.71
CA LYS A 294 6.02 -19.93 17.89
C LYS A 294 7.16 -18.92 17.70
N TYR A 295 6.84 -17.64 17.51
CA TYR A 295 7.83 -16.60 17.18
C TYR A 295 8.27 -15.72 18.35
N ASN A 296 7.86 -16.05 19.58
CA ASN A 296 8.31 -15.40 20.83
C ASN A 296 8.21 -13.86 20.80
N LEU A 297 6.99 -13.33 20.60
CA LEU A 297 6.71 -11.90 20.56
C LEU A 297 7.08 -11.18 21.87
N ASN A 298 7.38 -9.88 21.77
CA ASN A 298 7.65 -9.07 22.95
C ASN A 298 6.44 -8.96 23.90
N PHE A 299 6.69 -8.61 25.16
CA PHE A 299 5.70 -8.61 26.24
C PHE A 299 4.43 -7.80 25.92
N LYS A 300 4.57 -6.58 25.34
CA LYS A 300 3.43 -5.73 24.98
C LYS A 300 2.52 -6.38 23.94
N LYS A 301 3.11 -7.00 22.90
CA LYS A 301 2.37 -7.69 21.85
C LYS A 301 1.71 -8.98 22.35
N ARG A 302 2.33 -9.67 23.33
CA ARG A 302 1.71 -10.81 24.01
C ARG A 302 0.49 -10.40 24.83
N ILE A 303 0.59 -9.32 25.64
CA ILE A 303 -0.55 -8.81 26.42
C ILE A 303 -1.70 -8.47 25.49
N LEU A 304 -1.41 -7.75 24.41
CA LEU A 304 -2.41 -7.37 23.42
C LEU A 304 -3.10 -8.60 22.81
N LEU A 305 -2.34 -9.62 22.47
CA LEU A 305 -2.86 -10.86 21.93
C LEU A 305 -3.67 -11.65 22.95
N TYR A 306 -3.22 -11.75 24.23
CA TYR A 306 -4.01 -12.35 25.30
C TYR A 306 -5.31 -11.61 25.55
N PHE A 307 -5.30 -10.28 25.48
CA PHE A 307 -6.49 -9.47 25.56
C PHE A 307 -7.47 -9.77 24.43
N LEU A 308 -7.00 -9.89 23.18
CA LEU A 308 -7.82 -10.25 22.03
C LEU A 308 -8.38 -11.67 22.17
N VAL A 309 -7.58 -12.63 22.63
CA VAL A 309 -8.02 -14.02 22.91
C VAL A 309 -9.09 -14.04 24.02
N SER A 310 -8.89 -13.25 25.08
CA SER A 310 -9.87 -13.15 26.19
C SER A 310 -11.20 -12.56 25.72
N ILE A 311 -11.16 -11.53 24.89
CA ILE A 311 -12.34 -10.94 24.22
C ILE A 311 -13.06 -12.01 23.38
N THR A 312 -12.33 -12.82 22.65
CA THR A 312 -12.85 -13.89 21.81
C THR A 312 -13.56 -14.97 22.64
N ILE A 313 -12.96 -15.37 23.76
CA ILE A 313 -13.48 -16.42 24.65
C ILE A 313 -14.72 -15.96 25.43
N LEU A 314 -14.73 -14.71 25.89
CA LEU A 314 -15.82 -14.14 26.70
C LEU A 314 -17.09 -13.82 25.91
N GLY A 315 -17.05 -13.95 24.58
CA GLY A 315 -18.16 -13.69 23.70
C GLY A 315 -18.45 -12.20 23.47
N TRP A 316 -19.16 -11.90 22.40
CA TRP A 316 -19.30 -10.54 21.92
C TRP A 316 -20.04 -9.56 22.83
N ARG A 317 -20.94 -10.03 23.71
CA ARG A 317 -21.68 -9.18 24.67
C ARG A 317 -20.80 -8.57 25.76
N TYR A 318 -19.80 -9.31 26.28
CA TYR A 318 -18.86 -8.83 27.30
C TYR A 318 -17.65 -8.09 26.70
N SER A 319 -17.28 -8.40 25.48
CA SER A 319 -16.20 -7.73 24.73
C SER A 319 -16.42 -6.24 24.57
N PHE A 320 -17.68 -5.81 24.52
CA PHE A 320 -18.07 -4.42 24.33
C PHE A 320 -17.60 -3.48 25.44
N CYS A 321 -17.72 -3.88 26.69
CA CYS A 321 -17.25 -3.08 27.83
C CYS A 321 -15.72 -2.95 27.84
N MET A 322 -15.00 -4.03 27.52
CA MET A 322 -13.53 -4.06 27.54
C MET A 322 -12.91 -3.23 26.42
N ILE A 323 -13.47 -3.26 25.21
CA ILE A 323 -13.02 -2.43 24.10
C ILE A 323 -13.20 -0.93 24.41
N ASN A 324 -14.26 -0.56 25.13
CA ASN A 324 -14.48 0.84 25.57
C ASN A 324 -13.41 1.33 26.54
N VAL A 325 -13.00 0.48 27.48
CA VAL A 325 -11.95 0.80 28.45
C VAL A 325 -10.61 0.98 27.74
N PHE A 326 -10.28 0.09 26.79
CA PHE A 326 -9.03 0.17 26.03
C PHE A 326 -8.98 1.41 25.12
N LYS A 327 -10.11 1.77 24.49
CA LYS A 327 -10.21 2.97 23.65
C LYS A 327 -10.00 4.25 24.44
N ARG A 328 -10.56 4.36 25.66
CA ARG A 328 -10.30 5.49 26.57
C ARG A 328 -8.81 5.61 26.92
N HIS A 329 -8.15 4.49 27.15
CA HIS A 329 -6.71 4.49 27.44
C HIS A 329 -5.85 4.93 26.25
N GLN A 330 -6.17 4.50 25.01
CA GLN A 330 -5.45 4.94 23.81
C GLN A 330 -5.70 6.41 23.47
N ILE A 331 -6.93 6.91 23.61
CA ILE A 331 -7.25 8.32 23.39
C ILE A 331 -6.51 9.19 24.40
N ASN A 332 -6.49 8.82 25.68
CA ASN A 332 -5.74 9.53 26.71
C ASN A 332 -4.22 9.52 26.50
N GLN A 333 -3.67 8.49 25.84
CA GLN A 333 -2.26 8.45 25.43
C GLN A 333 -1.97 9.35 24.23
N LEU A 334 -2.88 9.45 23.27
CA LEU A 334 -2.77 10.35 22.11
C LEU A 334 -2.91 11.82 22.50
N GLU A 335 -3.73 12.12 23.50
CA GLU A 335 -3.86 13.47 24.07
C GLU A 335 -2.63 13.91 24.89
N LYS A 336 -1.98 12.98 25.60
CA LYS A 336 -0.72 13.23 26.32
C LYS A 336 0.51 13.43 25.42
N VAL A 337 0.43 13.06 24.15
CA VAL A 337 1.49 13.30 23.14
C VAL A 337 1.29 14.64 22.44
N LYS A 338 0.12 15.28 22.63
CA LYS A 338 -0.22 16.60 22.06
C LYS A 338 -0.08 17.76 23.07
N SER A 339 0.14 17.47 24.35
CA SER A 339 0.53 18.42 25.40
C SER A 339 2.05 18.35 25.62
#